data_6d5c39a41219bf35d527f9ce58f2f80d
#
_entry.id   6d5c39a41219bf35d527f9ce58f2f80d
#
_cell.length_a   1.000
_cell.length_b   1.000
_cell.length_c   1.000
_cell.angle_alpha   90.00
_cell.angle_beta   90.00
_cell.angle_gamma   90.00
#
_symmetry.space_group_name_H-M   'P 1'
#
loop_
_entity.id
_entity.type
_entity.pdbx_description
1 polymer ?
#
loop_
_entity_poly.entity_id
_entity_poly.type
_entity_poly.pdbx_seq_one_letter_code
_entity_poly.pdbx_strand_id
1 'polypeptide(L)'
;MTKIQVLEIFSMVLSAGKSQKYSISFDYDTEFNELNVFLYCCEDSGSIDVVDYAISSQLSLDELFDKLREWTSIIAKDRKLQERKKK
;
A
#
# COMPACT_ATOMS: atom_id res chain seq x y z
N MET A 1 10.14 -13.93 7.53
CA MET A 1 8.83 -13.36 7.91
C MET A 1 7.88 -14.51 8.26
N THR A 2 7.15 -14.40 9.36
CA THR A 2 6.20 -15.44 9.78
C THR A 2 4.88 -15.31 9.05
N LYS A 3 4.07 -16.38 9.05
CA LYS A 3 2.71 -16.35 8.47
C LYS A 3 1.86 -15.26 9.12
N ILE A 4 1.96 -15.10 10.44
CA ILE A 4 1.20 -14.09 11.19
C ILE A 4 1.57 -12.70 10.70
N GLN A 5 2.85 -12.43 10.51
CA GLN A 5 3.33 -11.13 10.02
C GLN A 5 2.82 -10.84 8.60
N VAL A 6 2.85 -11.84 7.72
CA VAL A 6 2.30 -11.71 6.36
C VAL A 6 0.81 -11.38 6.41
N LEU A 7 0.05 -12.07 7.27
CA LEU A 7 -1.38 -11.85 7.41
C LEU A 7 -1.69 -10.47 8.00
N GLU A 8 -0.88 -9.98 8.94
CA GLU A 8 -1.02 -8.64 9.50
C GLU A 8 -0.82 -7.57 8.42
N ILE A 9 0.21 -7.73 7.59
CA ILE A 9 0.50 -6.80 6.51
C ILE A 9 -0.63 -6.83 5.46
N PHE A 10 -1.08 -8.01 5.09
CA PHE A 10 -2.20 -8.17 4.16
C PHE A 10 -3.47 -7.50 4.71
N SER A 11 -3.75 -7.67 6.00
CA SER A 11 -4.87 -7.03 6.68
C SER A 11 -4.77 -5.51 6.62
N MET A 12 -3.59 -4.96 6.83
CA MET A 12 -3.35 -3.51 6.72
C MET A 12 -3.62 -3.00 5.30
N VAL A 13 -3.16 -3.74 4.29
CA VAL A 13 -3.39 -3.40 2.88
C VAL A 13 -4.89 -3.40 2.58
N LEU A 14 -5.62 -4.42 3.02
CA LEU A 14 -7.06 -4.50 2.83
C LEU A 14 -7.79 -3.36 3.54
N SER A 15 -7.36 -3.02 4.76
CA SER A 15 -7.96 -1.94 5.55
C SER A 15 -7.71 -0.57 4.94
N ALA A 16 -6.52 -0.36 4.38
CA ALA A 16 -6.19 0.87 3.67
C ALA A 16 -7.09 1.06 2.45
N GLY A 17 -7.39 -0.05 1.76
CA GLY A 17 -8.25 -0.03 0.59
C GLY A 17 -7.62 0.75 -0.56
N LYS A 18 -8.45 1.54 -1.23
CA LYS A 18 -8.01 2.39 -2.34
C LYS A 18 -8.77 3.70 -2.33
N SER A 19 -8.22 4.71 -3.00
CA SER A 19 -8.90 5.95 -3.30
C SER A 19 -9.02 6.07 -4.82
N GLN A 20 -9.56 7.18 -5.30
CA GLN A 20 -9.67 7.43 -6.73
C GLN A 20 -8.28 7.52 -7.38
N LYS A 21 -7.31 8.06 -6.65
CA LYS A 21 -5.96 8.33 -7.16
C LYS A 21 -4.94 7.26 -6.78
N TYR A 22 -5.08 6.61 -5.61
CA TYR A 22 -4.08 5.71 -5.06
C TYR A 22 -4.61 4.31 -4.83
N SER A 23 -3.73 3.32 -5.04
CA SER A 23 -4.01 1.92 -4.72
C SER A 23 -2.74 1.23 -4.25
N ILE A 24 -2.89 0.12 -3.53
CA ILE A 24 -1.78 -0.67 -3.03
C ILE A 24 -1.86 -2.07 -3.66
N SER A 25 -0.73 -2.54 -4.18
CA SER A 25 -0.57 -3.90 -4.66
C SER A 25 0.22 -4.71 -3.63
N PHE A 26 -0.21 -5.93 -3.38
CA PHE A 26 0.42 -6.86 -2.43
C PHE A 26 0.82 -8.13 -3.17
N ASP A 27 2.08 -8.54 -3.02
CA ASP A 27 2.59 -9.77 -3.61
C ASP A 27 3.44 -10.49 -2.57
N TYR A 28 3.18 -11.77 -2.36
CA TYR A 28 3.96 -12.60 -1.45
C TYR A 28 4.38 -13.88 -2.15
N ASP A 29 5.71 -14.10 -2.18
CA ASP A 29 6.32 -15.29 -2.76
C ASP A 29 6.64 -16.27 -1.63
N THR A 30 5.95 -17.41 -1.61
CA THR A 30 6.11 -18.43 -0.57
C THR A 30 7.43 -19.18 -0.69
N GLU A 31 7.98 -19.29 -1.90
CA GLU A 31 9.24 -19.99 -2.14
C GLU A 31 10.41 -19.24 -1.49
N PHE A 32 10.45 -17.93 -1.67
CA PHE A 32 11.53 -17.09 -1.16
C PHE A 32 11.16 -16.38 0.15
N ASN A 33 9.94 -16.58 0.63
CA ASN A 33 9.42 -15.89 1.83
C ASN A 33 9.64 -14.37 1.70
N GLU A 34 9.36 -13.84 0.53
CA GLU A 34 9.55 -12.42 0.21
C GLU A 34 8.21 -11.75 -0.07
N LEU A 35 8.02 -10.61 0.57
CA LEU A 35 6.80 -9.82 0.44
C LEU A 35 7.14 -8.49 -0.23
N ASN A 36 6.37 -8.13 -1.24
CA ASN A 36 6.50 -6.88 -1.98
C ASN A 36 5.18 -6.14 -1.95
N VAL A 37 5.23 -4.86 -1.59
CA VAL A 37 4.06 -3.99 -1.63
C VAL A 37 4.41 -2.73 -2.41
N PHE A 38 3.47 -2.26 -3.22
CA PHE A 38 3.66 -1.10 -4.09
C PHE A 38 2.51 -0.13 -3.93
N LEU A 39 2.84 1.15 -3.84
CA LEU A 39 1.84 2.22 -3.86
C LEU A 39 1.80 2.79 -5.28
N TYR A 40 0.63 2.71 -5.91
CA TYR A 40 0.40 3.22 -7.25
C TYR A 40 -0.41 4.50 -7.21
N CYS A 41 -0.07 5.42 -8.12
CA CYS A 41 -0.85 6.63 -8.36
C CYS A 41 -1.42 6.55 -9.78
N CYS A 42 -2.73 6.76 -9.90
CA CYS A 42 -3.40 6.82 -11.20
C CYS A 42 -3.56 8.29 -11.59
N GLU A 43 -2.94 8.69 -12.70
CA GLU A 43 -3.03 10.04 -13.23
C GLU A 43 -4.34 10.26 -13.98
N ASP A 44 -4.75 11.51 -14.10
CA ASP A 44 -5.96 11.89 -14.86
C ASP A 44 -5.87 11.47 -16.33
N SER A 45 -4.65 11.39 -16.86
CA SER A 45 -4.39 10.92 -18.23
C SER A 45 -4.60 9.42 -18.41
N GLY A 46 -4.81 8.66 -17.30
CA GLY A 46 -4.96 7.22 -17.31
C GLY A 46 -3.67 6.45 -17.10
N SER A 47 -2.53 7.12 -17.01
CA SER A 47 -1.26 6.45 -16.71
C SER A 47 -1.21 6.06 -15.23
N ILE A 48 -0.53 4.94 -14.94
CA ILE A 48 -0.38 4.41 -13.60
C ILE A 48 1.13 4.35 -13.29
N ASP A 49 1.54 5.02 -12.21
CA ASP A 49 2.93 5.08 -11.80
C ASP A 49 3.11 4.52 -10.40
N VAL A 50 4.25 3.87 -10.17
CA VAL A 50 4.65 3.45 -8.82
C VAL A 50 5.22 4.67 -8.11
N VAL A 51 4.58 5.06 -7.02
CA VAL A 51 4.99 6.23 -6.23
C VAL A 51 5.98 5.82 -5.15
N ASP A 52 5.77 4.65 -4.56
CA ASP A 52 6.60 4.12 -3.50
C ASP A 52 6.49 2.60 -3.48
N TYR A 53 7.45 1.95 -2.86
CA TYR A 53 7.43 0.49 -2.72
C TYR A 53 8.14 0.08 -1.43
N ALA A 54 7.86 -1.14 -0.98
CA ALA A 54 8.53 -1.75 0.17
C ALA A 54 8.74 -3.23 -0.12
N ILE A 55 9.98 -3.68 0.03
CA ILE A 55 10.39 -5.06 -0.21
C ILE A 55 10.93 -5.63 1.10
N SER A 56 10.38 -6.74 1.57
CA SER A 56 10.71 -7.31 2.88
C SER A 56 12.19 -7.70 3.02
N SER A 57 12.87 -8.02 1.92
CA SER A 57 14.30 -8.34 1.93
C SER A 57 15.19 -7.12 2.12
N GLN A 58 14.65 -5.90 1.92
CA GLN A 58 15.40 -4.65 1.99
C GLN A 58 15.08 -3.81 3.23
N LEU A 59 13.98 -4.11 3.91
CA LEU A 59 13.49 -3.33 5.03
C LEU A 59 13.31 -4.20 6.27
N SER A 60 13.45 -3.60 7.44
CA SER A 60 13.03 -4.24 8.68
C SER A 60 11.51 -4.29 8.73
N LEU A 61 10.98 -5.14 9.60
CA LEU A 61 9.52 -5.26 9.78
C LEU A 61 8.91 -3.92 10.22
N ASP A 62 9.58 -3.21 11.13
CA ASP A 62 9.13 -1.90 11.62
C ASP A 62 9.08 -0.86 10.49
N GLU A 63 10.09 -0.84 9.64
CA GLU A 63 10.13 0.06 8.49
C GLU A 63 8.99 -0.25 7.50
N LEU A 64 8.71 -1.53 7.30
CA LEU A 64 7.63 -1.98 6.43
C LEU A 64 6.27 -1.52 6.96
N PHE A 65 6.02 -1.69 8.27
CA PHE A 65 4.78 -1.21 8.89
C PHE A 65 4.66 0.32 8.83
N ASP A 66 5.76 1.03 9.02
CA ASP A 66 5.78 2.50 8.94
C ASP A 66 5.38 2.99 7.53
N LYS A 67 5.90 2.35 6.50
CA LYS A 67 5.52 2.68 5.11
C LYS A 67 4.03 2.42 4.86
N LEU A 68 3.52 1.31 5.34
CA LEU A 68 2.11 0.98 5.18
C LEU A 68 1.19 1.97 5.90
N ARG A 69 1.59 2.43 7.08
CA ARG A 69 0.85 3.47 7.81
C ARG A 69 0.84 4.78 7.04
N GLU A 70 1.98 5.16 6.47
CA GLU A 70 2.10 6.35 5.64
C GLU A 70 1.19 6.26 4.42
N TRP A 71 1.20 5.13 3.71
CA TRP A 71 0.35 4.92 2.53
C TRP A 71 -1.13 4.93 2.89
N THR A 72 -1.49 4.33 4.02
CA THR A 72 -2.86 4.35 4.54
C THR A 72 -3.33 5.78 4.76
N SER A 73 -2.46 6.62 5.33
CA SER A 73 -2.73 8.04 5.54
C SER A 73 -2.93 8.79 4.23
N ILE A 74 -2.07 8.52 3.24
CA ILE A 74 -2.16 9.14 1.90
C ILE A 74 -3.51 8.81 1.25
N ILE A 75 -3.90 7.54 1.29
CA ILE A 75 -5.16 7.06 0.71
C ILE A 75 -6.36 7.68 1.42
N ALA A 76 -6.31 7.73 2.76
CA ALA A 76 -7.40 8.30 3.56
C ALA A 76 -7.59 9.79 3.28
N LYS A 77 -6.50 10.54 3.14
CA LYS A 77 -6.53 11.96 2.81
C LYS A 77 -7.12 12.20 1.41
N ASP A 78 -6.74 11.38 0.45
CA ASP A 78 -7.25 11.49 -0.92
C ASP A 78 -8.76 11.21 -0.96
N ARG A 79 -9.24 10.21 -0.23
CA ARG A 79 -10.67 9.91 -0.13
C ARG A 79 -11.45 11.09 0.43
N LYS A 80 -10.94 11.74 1.47
CA LYS A 80 -11.57 12.92 2.06
C LYS A 80 -11.65 14.09 1.08
N LEU A 81 -10.60 14.30 0.30
CA LEU A 81 -10.56 15.34 -0.73
C LEU A 81 -11.60 15.08 -1.81
N GLN A 82 -11.76 13.82 -2.24
CA GLN A 82 -12.74 13.44 -3.25
C GLN A 82 -14.17 13.62 -2.73
N GLU A 83 -14.44 13.29 -1.48
CA GLU A 83 -15.74 13.51 -0.84
C GLU A 83 -16.11 14.99 -0.82
N ARG A 84 -15.16 15.87 -0.53
CA ARG A 84 -15.36 17.32 -0.51
C ARG A 84 -15.66 17.87 -1.91
N LYS A 85 -15.04 17.32 -2.94
CA LYS A 85 -15.25 17.75 -4.33
C LYS A 85 -16.62 17.36 -4.88
N LYS A 86 -17.25 16.34 -4.34
CA LYS A 86 -18.58 15.87 -4.76
C LYS A 86 -19.72 16.71 -4.19
N LYS A 87 -19.43 17.58 -3.27
CA LYS A 87 -20.40 18.52 -2.72
C LYS A 87 -20.30 19.86 -3.43
#